data_cbf38eff153653a0601305bfc33e2ba2
#
_entry.id   cbf38eff153653a0601305bfc33e2ba2
#
_cell.length_a   1.000
_cell.length_b   1.000
_cell.length_c   1.000
_cell.angle_alpha   90.00
_cell.angle_beta   90.00
_cell.angle_gamma   90.00
#
_symmetry.space_group_name_H-M   'P 1'
#
loop_
_entity.id
_entity.type
_entity.pdbx_description
1 polymer ?
#
loop_
_entity_poly.entity_id
_entity_poly.type
_entity_poly.pdbx_seq_one_letter_code
_entity_poly.pdbx_strand_id
1 'polypeptide(L)'
;NVLNVIKELGGYIVLITNSSKYTLTDKSKSLVDVFINNKDRGWDFSQYKIASNYIYKNLANENYTKVIYQNDSVFYLSNNLNHQLAKLLDIEYDFISFFDGSGVTRYHFSSWSLSVSKNIFLDKKIKRFWGKFFEVKNKFYTIMQGEFAFSKAVFSLFPKSQVIYNNHFLNLSKELNLSNTKYMSTSLMEDFYDSINFM
;
A
#
# COMPACT_ATOMS: atom_id res chain seq x y z
N ASN A 1 -3.07 20.07 0.83
CA ASN A 1 -3.51 19.17 -0.23
C ASN A 1 -2.46 18.08 -0.43
N VAL A 2 -2.88 16.81 -0.34
CA VAL A 2 -2.00 15.63 -0.46
C VAL A 2 -1.17 15.66 -1.73
N LEU A 3 -1.76 16.01 -2.87
CA LEU A 3 -1.05 16.07 -4.17
C LEU A 3 0.11 17.08 -4.16
N ASN A 4 -0.06 18.24 -3.51
CA ASN A 4 1.03 19.22 -3.40
C ASN A 4 2.22 18.63 -2.63
N VAL A 5 1.94 18.00 -1.49
CA VAL A 5 3.00 17.39 -0.66
C VAL A 5 3.73 16.28 -1.42
N ILE A 6 3.00 15.44 -2.15
CA ILE A 6 3.63 14.40 -2.98
C ILE A 6 4.56 15.05 -4.04
N LYS A 7 4.13 16.15 -4.66
CA LYS A 7 4.97 16.88 -5.63
C LYS A 7 6.20 17.52 -4.98
N GLU A 8 6.04 18.12 -3.81
CA GLU A 8 7.16 18.70 -3.04
C GLU A 8 8.19 17.63 -2.65
N LEU A 9 7.74 16.39 -2.43
CA LEU A 9 8.61 15.23 -2.19
C LEU A 9 9.17 14.59 -3.47
N GLY A 10 8.98 15.21 -4.64
CA GLY A 10 9.49 14.72 -5.93
C GLY A 10 8.65 13.60 -6.56
N GLY A 11 7.41 13.39 -6.11
CA GLY A 11 6.56 12.30 -6.58
C GLY A 11 6.05 12.48 -8.01
N TYR A 12 6.03 11.40 -8.78
CA TYR A 12 5.29 11.27 -10.03
C TYR A 12 3.90 10.70 -9.72
N ILE A 13 2.85 11.41 -10.11
CA ILE A 13 1.47 11.11 -9.67
C ILE A 13 0.67 10.50 -10.80
N VAL A 14 0.29 9.22 -10.62
CA VAL A 14 -0.70 8.54 -11.44
C VAL A 14 -2.01 8.51 -10.66
N LEU A 15 -2.95 9.35 -11.03
CA LEU A 15 -4.26 9.43 -10.40
C LEU A 15 -5.28 8.60 -11.18
N ILE A 16 -5.96 7.69 -10.48
CA ILE A 16 -6.98 6.84 -11.08
C ILE A 16 -8.30 7.08 -10.36
N THR A 17 -9.37 7.26 -11.12
CA THR A 17 -10.73 7.34 -10.59
C THR A 17 -11.59 6.24 -11.19
N ASN A 18 -12.52 5.73 -10.39
CA ASN A 18 -13.59 4.86 -10.87
C ASN A 18 -14.91 5.60 -11.09
N SER A 19 -14.96 6.90 -10.85
CA SER A 19 -16.15 7.71 -11.06
C SER A 19 -16.18 8.30 -12.47
N SER A 20 -17.21 7.96 -13.22
CA SER A 20 -17.48 8.53 -14.56
C SER A 20 -17.76 10.03 -14.53
N LYS A 21 -18.19 10.55 -13.37
CA LYS A 21 -18.53 11.96 -13.16
C LYS A 21 -17.38 12.80 -12.65
N TYR A 22 -16.30 12.17 -12.21
CA TYR A 22 -15.17 12.90 -11.64
C TYR A 22 -14.34 13.57 -12.74
N THR A 23 -14.11 14.85 -12.58
CA THR A 23 -13.20 15.65 -13.41
C THR A 23 -12.18 16.34 -12.53
N LEU A 24 -10.95 16.40 -13.00
CA LEU A 24 -9.92 17.15 -12.30
C LEU A 24 -10.21 18.65 -12.35
N THR A 25 -10.09 19.32 -11.22
CA THR A 25 -10.02 20.78 -11.18
C THR A 25 -8.72 21.25 -11.87
N ASP A 26 -8.67 22.48 -12.34
CA ASP A 26 -7.46 22.99 -13.00
C ASP A 26 -6.25 22.97 -12.06
N LYS A 27 -6.46 23.24 -10.77
CA LYS A 27 -5.43 23.07 -9.74
C LYS A 27 -4.94 21.63 -9.60
N SER A 28 -5.80 20.64 -9.71
CA SER A 28 -5.41 19.24 -9.62
C SER A 28 -4.74 18.75 -10.91
N LYS A 29 -5.16 19.28 -12.06
CA LYS A 29 -4.53 18.96 -13.36
C LYS A 29 -3.04 19.32 -13.39
N SER A 30 -2.67 20.46 -12.81
CA SER A 30 -1.26 20.89 -12.80
C SER A 30 -0.36 20.04 -11.88
N LEU A 31 -0.95 19.23 -11.00
CA LEU A 31 -0.22 18.39 -10.06
C LEU A 31 -0.16 16.91 -10.46
N VAL A 32 -1.08 16.47 -11.33
CA VAL A 32 -1.19 15.07 -11.75
C VAL A 32 -0.46 14.85 -13.06
N ASP A 33 0.49 13.92 -13.08
CA ASP A 33 1.25 13.60 -14.28
C ASP A 33 0.44 12.71 -15.24
N VAL A 34 -0.36 11.80 -14.68
CA VAL A 34 -1.23 10.92 -15.46
C VAL A 34 -2.59 10.79 -14.78
N PHE A 35 -3.66 10.98 -15.53
CA PHE A 35 -5.02 10.77 -15.10
C PHE A 35 -5.68 9.66 -15.89
N ILE A 36 -6.19 8.63 -15.18
CA ILE A 36 -6.88 7.50 -15.80
C ILE A 36 -8.28 7.38 -15.19
N ASN A 37 -9.31 7.39 -16.05
CA ASN A 37 -10.69 7.12 -15.62
C ASN A 37 -11.04 5.66 -15.93
N ASN A 38 -11.30 4.88 -14.88
CA ASN A 38 -11.65 3.45 -14.98
C ASN A 38 -13.16 3.18 -15.11
N LYS A 39 -13.97 4.19 -15.39
CA LYS A 39 -15.40 4.10 -15.71
C LYS A 39 -16.20 3.22 -14.73
N ASP A 40 -16.19 3.59 -13.46
CA ASP A 40 -16.97 2.95 -12.38
C ASP A 40 -16.67 1.45 -12.15
N ARG A 41 -15.45 1.04 -12.36
CA ARG A 41 -15.04 -0.37 -12.19
C ARG A 41 -14.15 -0.57 -10.97
N GLY A 42 -14.51 -1.60 -10.20
CA GLY A 42 -13.68 -2.18 -9.13
C GLY A 42 -13.49 -1.29 -7.89
N TRP A 43 -12.76 -1.83 -6.94
CA TRP A 43 -12.33 -1.22 -5.69
C TRP A 43 -10.85 -0.80 -5.79
N ASP A 44 -10.25 -0.36 -4.69
CA ASP A 44 -8.87 0.15 -4.62
C ASP A 44 -7.86 -0.72 -5.36
N PHE A 45 -7.88 -2.03 -5.16
CA PHE A 45 -6.95 -2.95 -5.83
C PHE A 45 -7.11 -2.99 -7.35
N SER A 46 -8.30 -2.74 -7.87
CA SER A 46 -8.49 -2.60 -9.32
C SER A 46 -7.79 -1.36 -9.86
N GLN A 47 -7.85 -0.25 -9.11
CA GLN A 47 -7.15 0.98 -9.44
C GLN A 47 -5.63 0.79 -9.32
N TYR A 48 -5.18 0.13 -8.26
CA TYR A 48 -3.76 -0.20 -8.06
C TYR A 48 -3.20 -1.11 -9.16
N LYS A 49 -3.97 -2.08 -9.64
CA LYS A 49 -3.62 -2.89 -10.81
C LYS A 49 -3.40 -2.04 -12.05
N ILE A 50 -4.33 -1.12 -12.33
CA ILE A 50 -4.23 -0.23 -13.50
C ILE A 50 -2.98 0.65 -13.39
N ALA A 51 -2.74 1.25 -12.20
CA ALA A 51 -1.55 2.04 -11.94
C ALA A 51 -0.28 1.19 -12.13
N SER A 52 -0.26 -0.01 -11.56
CA SER A 52 0.89 -0.92 -11.67
C SER A 52 1.20 -1.28 -13.11
N ASN A 53 0.18 -1.62 -13.90
CA ASN A 53 0.35 -1.93 -15.32
C ASN A 53 0.85 -0.71 -16.12
N TYR A 54 0.37 0.50 -15.80
CA TYR A 54 0.88 1.72 -16.39
C TYR A 54 2.37 1.92 -16.08
N ILE A 55 2.76 1.75 -14.81
CA ILE A 55 4.15 1.89 -14.36
C ILE A 55 5.04 0.84 -15.05
N TYR A 56 4.62 -0.43 -15.09
CA TYR A 56 5.38 -1.49 -15.78
C TYR A 56 5.62 -1.19 -17.26
N LYS A 57 4.63 -0.61 -17.92
CA LYS A 57 4.72 -0.32 -19.36
C LYS A 57 5.54 0.93 -19.66
N ASN A 58 5.40 1.98 -18.85
CA ASN A 58 5.88 3.31 -19.22
C ASN A 58 7.03 3.80 -18.33
N LEU A 59 7.15 3.34 -17.10
CA LEU A 59 8.07 3.87 -16.11
C LEU A 59 9.05 2.84 -15.53
N ALA A 60 9.06 1.59 -16.01
CA ALA A 60 9.91 0.54 -15.43
C ALA A 60 11.41 0.89 -15.44
N ASN A 61 11.86 1.63 -16.45
CA ASN A 61 13.26 2.05 -16.62
C ASN A 61 13.57 3.40 -16.00
N GLU A 62 12.55 4.13 -15.50
CA GLU A 62 12.75 5.43 -14.86
C GLU A 62 13.46 5.31 -13.52
N ASN A 63 14.11 6.39 -13.11
CA ASN A 63 14.85 6.44 -11.85
C ASN A 63 13.91 6.79 -10.68
N TYR A 64 13.21 5.79 -10.15
CA TYR A 64 12.44 5.92 -8.91
C TYR A 64 12.88 4.86 -7.90
N THR A 65 12.69 5.14 -6.62
CA THR A 65 13.08 4.23 -5.52
C THR A 65 11.90 3.40 -5.03
N LYS A 66 10.70 3.99 -5.02
CA LYS A 66 9.50 3.38 -4.46
C LYS A 66 8.25 3.63 -5.31
N VAL A 67 7.30 2.72 -5.18
CA VAL A 67 5.91 2.90 -5.63
C VAL A 67 5.02 2.98 -4.40
N ILE A 68 4.26 4.07 -4.29
CA ILE A 68 3.33 4.30 -3.18
C ILE A 68 1.91 4.16 -3.70
N TYR A 69 1.14 3.30 -3.05
CA TYR A 69 -0.28 3.17 -3.28
C TYR A 69 -1.05 3.91 -2.19
N GLN A 70 -1.97 4.74 -2.61
CA GLN A 70 -2.75 5.60 -1.73
C GLN A 70 -4.19 5.64 -2.21
N ASN A 71 -5.15 5.37 -1.31
CA ASN A 71 -6.56 5.57 -1.62
C ASN A 71 -7.11 6.85 -0.98
N ASP A 72 -8.34 7.20 -1.29
CA ASP A 72 -9.03 8.39 -0.80
C ASP A 72 -9.73 8.20 0.56
N SER A 73 -9.68 6.98 1.11
CA SER A 73 -10.31 6.66 2.40
C SER A 73 -9.49 7.11 3.61
N VAL A 74 -8.30 7.66 3.39
CA VAL A 74 -7.40 8.13 4.45
C VAL A 74 -7.50 9.64 4.60
N PHE A 75 -7.87 10.10 5.80
CA PHE A 75 -7.80 11.50 6.18
C PHE A 75 -6.49 11.78 6.93
N TYR A 76 -5.68 12.65 6.35
CA TYR A 76 -4.49 13.14 7.02
C TYR A 76 -4.81 14.41 7.82
N LEU A 77 -4.44 14.41 9.09
CA LEU A 77 -4.46 15.65 9.87
C LEU A 77 -3.40 16.59 9.32
N SER A 78 -3.80 17.81 8.96
CA SER A 78 -2.99 18.77 8.19
C SER A 78 -1.61 19.08 8.79
N ASN A 79 -1.47 19.01 10.09
CA ASN A 79 -0.26 19.43 10.80
C ASN A 79 0.94 18.47 10.65
N ASN A 80 0.73 17.24 10.10
CA ASN A 80 1.78 16.22 10.00
C ASN A 80 1.82 15.52 8.64
N LEU A 81 1.13 16.03 7.64
CA LEU A 81 1.03 15.35 6.34
C LEU A 81 2.38 15.06 5.69
N ASN A 82 3.27 16.06 5.66
CA ASN A 82 4.62 15.90 5.09
C ASN A 82 5.40 14.80 5.81
N HIS A 83 5.37 14.80 7.14
CA HIS A 83 6.06 13.79 7.95
C HIS A 83 5.46 12.39 7.73
N GLN A 84 4.15 12.27 7.64
CA GLN A 84 3.47 11.00 7.40
C GLN A 84 3.83 10.41 6.03
N LEU A 85 3.78 11.23 4.98
CA LEU A 85 4.13 10.79 3.63
C LEU A 85 5.62 10.52 3.48
N ALA A 86 6.49 11.30 4.15
CA ALA A 86 7.93 11.07 4.16
C ALA A 86 8.31 9.69 4.73
N LYS A 87 7.55 9.17 5.72
CA LYS A 87 7.78 7.81 6.24
C LYS A 87 7.64 6.73 5.17
N LEU A 88 6.74 6.91 4.19
CA LEU A 88 6.59 5.96 3.08
C LEU A 88 7.76 5.95 2.11
N LEU A 89 8.61 6.98 2.16
CA LEU A 89 9.80 7.12 1.31
C LEU A 89 11.08 6.58 1.96
N ASP A 90 11.01 6.09 3.20
CA ASP A 90 12.17 5.54 3.89
C ASP A 90 12.78 4.38 3.10
N ILE A 91 13.99 4.61 2.57
CA ILE A 91 14.70 3.67 1.70
C ILE A 91 15.28 2.46 2.44
N GLU A 92 15.34 2.52 3.77
CA GLU A 92 15.80 1.40 4.59
C GLU A 92 14.86 0.20 4.56
N TYR A 93 13.59 0.43 4.21
CA TYR A 93 12.59 -0.63 4.17
C TYR A 93 12.16 -0.90 2.73
N ASP A 94 12.05 -2.17 2.39
CA ASP A 94 11.54 -2.60 1.08
C ASP A 94 10.02 -2.45 0.97
N PHE A 95 9.33 -2.58 2.11
CA PHE A 95 7.89 -2.47 2.20
C PHE A 95 7.48 -1.68 3.43
N ILE A 96 6.57 -0.72 3.26
CA ILE A 96 6.02 0.06 4.38
C ILE A 96 4.50 0.09 4.22
N SER A 97 3.77 -0.19 5.29
CA SER A 97 2.33 0.03 5.37
C SER A 97 2.00 0.96 6.53
N PHE A 98 0.96 1.80 6.37
CA PHE A 98 0.50 2.59 7.50
C PHE A 98 -0.17 1.73 8.56
N PHE A 99 -0.95 0.76 8.15
CA PHE A 99 -1.69 -0.11 9.04
C PHE A 99 -1.54 -1.56 8.64
N ASP A 100 -1.57 -2.42 9.62
CA ASP A 100 -1.80 -3.84 9.46
C ASP A 100 -3.21 -4.22 9.92
N GLY A 101 -3.64 -5.39 9.53
CA GLY A 101 -4.88 -6.00 9.98
C GLY A 101 -4.61 -7.43 10.41
N SER A 102 -5.03 -7.78 11.60
CA SER A 102 -5.22 -9.16 12.03
C SER A 102 -6.71 -9.44 11.97
N GLY A 103 -7.21 -9.81 10.81
CA GLY A 103 -8.55 -10.37 10.72
C GLY A 103 -8.60 -11.72 11.43
N VAL A 104 -9.81 -12.20 11.73
CA VAL A 104 -10.07 -13.48 12.46
C VAL A 104 -9.30 -14.68 11.89
N THR A 105 -8.71 -14.57 10.72
CA THR A 105 -8.10 -15.68 10.01
C THR A 105 -6.67 -15.46 9.51
N ARG A 106 -6.21 -14.24 9.25
CA ARG A 106 -4.87 -13.98 8.66
C ARG A 106 -4.38 -12.56 8.85
N TYR A 107 -3.09 -12.43 9.14
CA TYR A 107 -2.38 -11.16 9.10
C TYR A 107 -2.27 -10.64 7.66
N HIS A 108 -2.46 -9.34 7.47
CA HIS A 108 -2.34 -8.68 6.17
C HIS A 108 -2.02 -7.20 6.35
N PHE A 109 -1.51 -6.58 5.30
CA PHE A 109 -1.36 -5.14 5.23
C PHE A 109 -2.64 -4.49 4.72
N SER A 110 -3.00 -3.38 5.35
CA SER A 110 -4.13 -2.58 4.91
C SER A 110 -3.82 -1.87 3.57
N SER A 111 -4.78 -1.84 2.67
CA SER A 111 -4.64 -1.23 1.34
C SER A 111 -4.61 0.29 1.33
N TRP A 112 -4.87 0.95 2.44
CA TRP A 112 -5.13 2.40 2.46
C TRP A 112 -3.93 3.25 2.07
N SER A 113 -2.75 2.89 2.54
CA SER A 113 -1.51 3.57 2.21
C SER A 113 -0.35 2.62 2.42
N LEU A 114 0.33 2.29 1.36
CA LEU A 114 1.48 1.37 1.38
C LEU A 114 2.53 1.76 0.34
N SER A 115 3.77 1.41 0.62
CA SER A 115 4.93 1.69 -0.21
C SER A 115 5.72 0.42 -0.45
N VAL A 116 6.15 0.20 -1.68
CA VAL A 116 7.03 -0.91 -2.07
C VAL A 116 8.28 -0.38 -2.74
N SER A 117 9.46 -0.93 -2.43
CA SER A 117 10.70 -0.61 -3.14
C SER A 117 10.58 -1.01 -4.62
N LYS A 118 11.34 -0.33 -5.49
CA LYS A 118 11.38 -0.65 -6.92
C LYS A 118 11.72 -2.12 -7.16
N ASN A 119 12.63 -2.69 -6.37
CA ASN A 119 13.05 -4.08 -6.50
C ASN A 119 11.89 -5.04 -6.24
N ILE A 120 11.15 -4.84 -5.14
CA ILE A 120 9.94 -5.62 -4.82
C ILE A 120 8.88 -5.42 -5.91
N PHE A 121 8.61 -4.17 -6.30
CA PHE A 121 7.60 -3.87 -7.30
C PHE A 121 7.87 -4.55 -8.64
N LEU A 122 9.14 -4.61 -9.09
CA LEU A 122 9.53 -5.24 -10.34
C LEU A 122 9.71 -6.75 -10.25
N ASP A 123 9.60 -7.35 -9.06
CA ASP A 123 9.75 -8.80 -8.88
C ASP A 123 8.66 -9.58 -9.64
N LYS A 124 9.05 -10.76 -10.14
CA LYS A 124 8.17 -11.63 -10.92
C LYS A 124 6.93 -12.08 -10.16
N LYS A 125 7.02 -12.27 -8.83
CA LYS A 125 5.87 -12.67 -8.00
C LYS A 125 4.85 -11.53 -7.90
N ILE A 126 5.32 -10.28 -7.73
CA ILE A 126 4.44 -9.10 -7.66
C ILE A 126 3.81 -8.83 -9.04
N LYS A 127 4.60 -8.90 -10.12
CA LYS A 127 4.06 -8.81 -11.49
C LYS A 127 3.01 -9.90 -11.75
N ARG A 128 3.27 -11.13 -11.30
CA ARG A 128 2.32 -12.25 -11.42
C ARG A 128 1.05 -12.02 -10.60
N PHE A 129 1.18 -11.46 -9.40
CA PHE A 129 0.02 -11.08 -8.58
C PHE A 129 -0.88 -10.11 -9.36
N TRP A 130 -0.34 -8.99 -9.86
CA TRP A 130 -1.11 -8.02 -10.63
C TRP A 130 -1.68 -8.62 -11.93
N GLY A 131 -0.95 -9.49 -12.60
CA GLY A 131 -1.43 -10.19 -13.79
C GLY A 131 -2.62 -11.11 -13.52
N LYS A 132 -2.66 -11.75 -12.35
CA LYS A 132 -3.71 -12.69 -11.95
C LYS A 132 -4.87 -12.04 -11.21
N PHE A 133 -4.67 -10.86 -10.64
CA PHE A 133 -5.75 -10.14 -9.95
C PHE A 133 -6.85 -9.82 -10.97
N PHE A 134 -8.09 -10.13 -10.64
CA PHE A 134 -9.27 -9.78 -11.45
C PHE A 134 -10.26 -8.98 -10.62
N GLU A 135 -10.98 -8.10 -11.31
CA GLU A 135 -11.96 -7.23 -10.69
C GLU A 135 -13.18 -8.04 -10.23
N VAL A 136 -13.57 -7.80 -8.99
CA VAL A 136 -14.80 -8.36 -8.42
C VAL A 136 -15.62 -7.23 -7.80
N LYS A 137 -16.93 -7.30 -7.94
CA LYS A 137 -17.85 -6.31 -7.33
C LYS A 137 -18.04 -6.53 -5.82
N ASN A 138 -17.71 -7.71 -5.32
CA ASN A 138 -17.90 -8.06 -3.92
C ASN A 138 -16.69 -7.61 -3.10
N LYS A 139 -16.90 -6.75 -2.10
CA LYS A 139 -15.85 -6.18 -1.24
C LYS A 139 -15.06 -7.27 -0.50
N PHE A 140 -15.73 -8.31 0.00
CA PHE A 140 -15.05 -9.41 0.72
C PHE A 140 -14.05 -10.13 -0.18
N TYR A 141 -14.45 -10.47 -1.41
CA TYR A 141 -13.53 -11.09 -2.37
C TYR A 141 -12.40 -10.15 -2.78
N THR A 142 -12.64 -8.84 -2.87
CA THR A 142 -11.58 -7.86 -3.13
C THR A 142 -10.55 -7.84 -2.01
N ILE A 143 -10.96 -7.91 -0.75
CA ILE A 143 -10.05 -8.01 0.39
C ILE A 143 -9.25 -9.32 0.30
N MET A 144 -9.92 -10.46 0.08
CA MET A 144 -9.26 -11.76 0.00
C MET A 144 -8.25 -11.86 -1.15
N GLN A 145 -8.61 -11.40 -2.33
CA GLN A 145 -7.74 -11.43 -3.52
C GLN A 145 -6.76 -10.26 -3.58
N GLY A 146 -7.10 -9.13 -3.00
CA GLY A 146 -6.27 -7.94 -2.91
C GLY A 146 -5.36 -8.01 -1.68
N GLU A 147 -5.85 -7.60 -0.52
CA GLU A 147 -5.01 -7.40 0.67
C GLU A 147 -4.29 -8.67 1.11
N PHE A 148 -5.01 -9.78 1.26
CA PHE A 148 -4.38 -11.04 1.71
C PHE A 148 -3.43 -11.63 0.66
N ALA A 149 -3.84 -11.70 -0.60
CA ALA A 149 -2.98 -12.31 -1.63
C ALA A 149 -1.78 -11.41 -1.98
N PHE A 150 -1.95 -10.07 -1.93
CA PHE A 150 -0.84 -9.13 -2.10
C PHE A 150 0.14 -9.24 -0.94
N SER A 151 -0.35 -9.24 0.31
CA SER A 151 0.48 -9.42 1.49
C SER A 151 1.27 -10.72 1.43
N LYS A 152 0.62 -11.83 1.07
CA LYS A 152 1.30 -13.12 0.85
C LYS A 152 2.38 -13.05 -0.23
N ALA A 153 2.11 -12.37 -1.34
CA ALA A 153 3.10 -12.20 -2.40
C ALA A 153 4.31 -11.39 -1.93
N VAL A 154 4.08 -10.29 -1.21
CA VAL A 154 5.13 -9.45 -0.62
C VAL A 154 5.94 -10.24 0.41
N PHE A 155 5.29 -10.87 1.39
CA PHE A 155 5.98 -11.67 2.44
C PHE A 155 6.84 -12.79 1.87
N SER A 156 6.40 -13.42 0.77
CA SER A 156 7.17 -14.49 0.13
C SER A 156 8.51 -14.03 -0.47
N LEU A 157 8.80 -12.74 -0.46
CA LEU A 157 10.06 -12.13 -0.88
C LEU A 157 10.96 -11.76 0.31
N PHE A 158 10.49 -12.00 1.53
CA PHE A 158 11.20 -11.66 2.78
C PHE A 158 11.72 -10.21 2.81
N PRO A 159 10.86 -9.21 2.53
CA PRO A 159 11.29 -7.81 2.50
C PRO A 159 11.58 -7.29 3.90
N LYS A 160 12.52 -6.36 4.04
CA LYS A 160 12.62 -5.54 5.23
C LYS A 160 11.39 -4.64 5.32
N SER A 161 10.47 -4.97 6.23
CA SER A 161 9.15 -4.35 6.30
C SER A 161 8.97 -3.48 7.54
N GLN A 162 8.14 -2.45 7.42
CA GLN A 162 7.70 -1.61 8.54
C GLN A 162 6.18 -1.40 8.49
N VAL A 163 5.53 -1.45 9.66
CA VAL A 163 4.16 -0.97 9.85
C VAL A 163 4.22 0.25 10.76
N ILE A 164 3.71 1.40 10.28
CA ILE A 164 3.82 2.67 11.00
C ILE A 164 2.86 2.70 12.19
N TYR A 165 1.64 2.20 12.01
CA TYR A 165 0.61 2.12 13.05
C TYR A 165 0.14 0.67 13.15
N ASN A 166 0.81 -0.10 14.01
CA ASN A 166 0.53 -1.52 14.19
C ASN A 166 -0.74 -1.71 15.04
N ASN A 167 -1.86 -2.02 14.39
CA ASN A 167 -3.14 -2.23 15.06
C ASN A 167 -3.17 -3.55 15.86
N HIS A 168 -2.51 -4.58 15.36
CA HIS A 168 -2.42 -5.87 16.07
C HIS A 168 -1.70 -5.69 17.39
N PHE A 169 -0.60 -4.96 17.37
CA PHE A 169 0.18 -4.66 18.56
C PHE A 169 -0.58 -3.78 19.56
N LEU A 170 -1.29 -2.74 19.07
CA LEU A 170 -2.09 -1.86 19.92
C LEU A 170 -3.21 -2.63 20.64
N ASN A 171 -3.83 -3.61 20.00
CA ASN A 171 -4.83 -4.47 20.63
C ASN A 171 -4.20 -5.41 21.65
N LEU A 172 -3.10 -6.07 21.30
CA LEU A 172 -2.38 -6.95 22.21
C LEU A 172 -1.82 -6.20 23.43
N SER A 173 -1.28 -4.99 23.24
CA SER A 173 -0.77 -4.17 24.34
C SER A 173 -1.86 -3.69 25.29
N LYS A 174 -3.08 -3.44 24.79
CA LYS A 174 -4.25 -3.13 25.63
C LYS A 174 -4.69 -4.35 26.43
N GLU A 175 -4.76 -5.52 25.82
CA GLU A 175 -5.12 -6.78 26.49
C GLU A 175 -4.09 -7.21 27.52
N LEU A 176 -2.81 -7.00 27.25
CA LEU A 176 -1.72 -7.39 28.14
C LEU A 176 -1.24 -6.29 29.10
N ASN A 177 -1.85 -5.09 29.05
CA ASN A 177 -1.49 -3.94 29.90
C ASN A 177 0.00 -3.57 29.83
N LEU A 178 0.65 -3.73 28.67
CA LEU A 178 2.07 -3.53 28.45
C LEU A 178 2.38 -2.06 28.16
N SER A 179 3.16 -1.43 29.04
CA SER A 179 3.56 -0.01 28.92
C SER A 179 4.77 0.24 28.02
N ASN A 180 5.47 -0.78 27.53
CA ASN A 180 6.71 -0.64 26.76
C ASN A 180 6.68 -1.43 25.44
N THR A 181 6.32 -0.72 24.37
CA THR A 181 5.94 -1.30 23.08
C THR A 181 7.06 -1.40 22.04
N LYS A 182 8.25 -0.90 22.33
CA LYS A 182 9.32 -0.71 21.32
C LYS A 182 10.07 -2.00 20.92
N TYR A 183 9.98 -3.06 21.71
CA TYR A 183 10.81 -4.27 21.57
C TYR A 183 10.10 -5.52 21.04
N MET A 184 8.78 -5.52 20.93
CA MET A 184 8.05 -6.74 20.51
C MET A 184 7.76 -6.86 19.01
N SER A 185 8.01 -5.82 18.21
CA SER A 185 7.63 -5.84 16.79
C SER A 185 8.44 -6.80 15.92
N THR A 186 9.70 -7.06 16.29
CA THR A 186 10.60 -7.95 15.53
C THR A 186 10.40 -9.42 15.88
N SER A 187 10.26 -9.76 17.16
CA SER A 187 10.09 -11.17 17.58
C SER A 187 8.73 -11.75 17.18
N LEU A 188 7.66 -10.95 17.24
CA LEU A 188 6.33 -11.39 16.78
C LEU A 188 6.27 -11.61 15.26
N MET A 189 7.09 -10.91 14.49
CA MET A 189 7.20 -11.14 13.04
C MET A 189 7.94 -12.47 12.77
N GLU A 190 8.97 -12.81 13.53
CA GLU A 190 9.69 -14.08 13.43
C GLU A 190 8.79 -15.28 13.77
N ASP A 191 8.07 -15.23 14.89
CA ASP A 191 7.11 -16.27 15.27
C ASP A 191 5.97 -16.45 14.25
N PHE A 192 5.60 -15.36 13.56
CA PHE A 192 4.58 -15.39 12.52
C PHE A 192 5.10 -16.00 11.20
N TYR A 193 6.35 -15.75 10.83
CA TYR A 193 6.99 -16.40 9.67
C TYR A 193 7.07 -17.92 9.86
N ASP A 194 7.36 -18.38 11.06
CA ASP A 194 7.40 -19.80 11.39
C ASP A 194 6.02 -20.45 11.28
N SER A 195 4.94 -19.75 11.67
CA SER A 195 3.58 -20.27 11.55
C SER A 195 3.05 -20.39 10.11
N ILE A 196 3.56 -19.58 9.17
CA ILE A 196 3.17 -19.64 7.75
C ILE A 196 3.84 -20.81 7.01
N ASN A 197 5.01 -21.24 7.46
CA ASN A 197 5.73 -22.36 6.84
C ASN A 197 5.15 -23.74 7.18
N PHE A 198 4.18 -23.83 8.09
CA PHE A 198 3.50 -25.06 8.49
C PHE A 198 2.12 -25.28 7.82
N MET A 199 1.75 -24.48 6.81
CA MET A 199 0.55 -24.66 5.98
C MET A 199 0.91 -24.69 4.49
#